data_9fdd2fc973727401b606dd0ad29e608b
#
_entry.id   9fdd2fc973727401b606dd0ad29e608b
#
_cell.length_a   1.000
_cell.length_b   1.000
_cell.length_c   1.000
_cell.angle_alpha   90.00
_cell.angle_beta   90.00
_cell.angle_gamma   90.00
#
_symmetry.space_group_name_H-M   'P 1'
#
loop_
_entity.id
_entity.type
_entity.pdbx_description
1 polymer ?
#
loop_
_entity_poly.entity_id
_entity_poly.type
_entity_poly.pdbx_seq_one_letter_code
_entity_poly.pdbx_strand_id
1 'polypeptide(L)'
;MRTALTEQYSAMADALSVLSEQLGRPGNPEPYKSGRVAAFFASLGTPPLECAVTLDDLGRARAAVTLPRTRFSSPELAALAQETGRICRRDFDPPQVLSCKGMTTLLFCEKPALRAVFGTAGTAAKGTVSGDAVQQFCSPAAAQMILCDGMG
;
A
#
# COMPACT_ATOMS: atom_id res chain seq x y z
N MET A 1 31.31 -8.35 19.00
CA MET A 1 30.22 -7.35 19.08
C MET A 1 30.03 -6.54 17.79
N ARG A 2 31.09 -6.02 17.15
CA ARG A 2 30.98 -5.29 15.85
C ARG A 2 30.47 -6.16 14.69
N THR A 3 30.82 -7.43 14.60
CA THR A 3 30.43 -8.35 13.52
C THR A 3 28.92 -8.62 13.48
N ALA A 4 28.31 -8.89 14.64
CA ALA A 4 26.87 -9.14 14.73
C ALA A 4 26.02 -7.91 14.32
N LEU A 5 26.48 -6.70 14.66
CA LEU A 5 25.80 -5.46 14.25
C LEU A 5 25.88 -5.28 12.72
N THR A 6 27.04 -5.56 12.14
CA THR A 6 27.26 -5.44 10.69
C THR A 6 26.38 -6.44 9.93
N GLU A 7 26.26 -7.68 10.43
CA GLU A 7 25.39 -8.71 9.84
C GLU A 7 23.91 -8.33 9.93
N GLN A 8 23.46 -7.75 11.04
CA GLN A 8 22.09 -7.24 11.18
C GLN A 8 21.79 -6.09 10.21
N TYR A 9 22.70 -5.13 10.04
CA TYR A 9 22.53 -4.05 9.08
C TYR A 9 22.54 -4.56 7.64
N SER A 10 23.39 -5.55 7.32
CA SER A 10 23.38 -6.17 5.99
C SER A 10 22.06 -6.87 5.70
N ALA A 11 21.57 -7.69 6.61
CA ALA A 11 20.28 -8.37 6.47
C ALA A 11 19.10 -7.39 6.33
N MET A 12 19.16 -6.26 7.05
CA MET A 12 18.15 -5.20 6.96
C MET A 12 18.22 -4.47 5.62
N ALA A 13 19.42 -4.20 5.10
CA ALA A 13 19.63 -3.60 3.78
C ALA A 13 19.12 -4.54 2.67
N ASP A 14 19.40 -5.84 2.77
CA ASP A 14 18.92 -6.83 1.81
C ASP A 14 17.39 -6.93 1.83
N ALA A 15 16.77 -6.94 3.01
CA ALA A 15 15.31 -6.93 3.15
C ALA A 15 14.67 -5.66 2.56
N LEU A 16 15.27 -4.49 2.78
CA LEU A 16 14.82 -3.23 2.19
C LEU A 16 14.99 -3.21 0.67
N SER A 17 16.07 -3.81 0.14
CA SER A 17 16.29 -3.94 -1.30
C SER A 17 15.21 -4.81 -1.94
N VAL A 18 14.91 -5.97 -1.36
CA VAL A 18 13.84 -6.87 -1.84
C VAL A 18 12.48 -6.19 -1.77
N LEU A 19 12.18 -5.45 -0.70
CA LEU A 19 10.95 -4.66 -0.58
C LEU A 19 10.87 -3.57 -1.64
N SER A 20 11.98 -2.87 -1.91
CA SER A 20 12.05 -1.83 -2.94
C SER A 20 11.82 -2.40 -4.35
N GLU A 21 12.40 -3.56 -4.65
CA GLU A 21 12.15 -4.27 -5.91
C GLU A 21 10.68 -4.70 -6.05
N GLN A 22 10.08 -5.24 -4.98
CA GLN A 22 8.67 -5.65 -5.00
C GLN A 22 7.71 -4.46 -5.16
N LEU A 23 8.05 -3.31 -4.58
CA LEU A 23 7.27 -2.07 -4.73
C LEU A 23 7.45 -1.43 -6.10
N GLY A 24 8.63 -1.60 -6.72
CA GLY A 24 8.99 -1.03 -8.02
C GLY A 24 8.59 -1.90 -9.22
N ARG A 25 8.15 -3.15 -9.03
CA ARG A 25 7.73 -4.00 -10.14
C ARG A 25 6.45 -3.45 -10.76
N PRO A 26 6.47 -3.10 -12.07
CA PRO A 26 5.26 -2.76 -12.77
C PRO A 26 4.36 -4.00 -12.77
N GLY A 27 3.16 -3.88 -12.23
CA GLY A 27 2.17 -4.95 -12.32
C GLY A 27 1.76 -5.22 -13.77
N ASN A 28 1.18 -6.37 -14.03
CA ASN A 28 0.63 -6.72 -15.35
C ASN A 28 -0.48 -5.73 -15.72
N PRO A 29 -0.36 -5.02 -16.86
CA PRO A 29 -1.34 -4.01 -17.26
C PRO A 29 -2.67 -4.64 -17.66
N GLU A 30 -3.78 -3.96 -17.30
CA GLU A 30 -5.16 -4.30 -17.67
C GLU A 30 -5.76 -3.19 -18.57
N PRO A 31 -5.39 -3.11 -19.86
CA PRO A 31 -5.72 -1.96 -20.71
C PRO A 31 -7.23 -1.75 -20.86
N TYR A 32 -8.01 -2.81 -20.92
CA TYR A 32 -9.47 -2.73 -21.03
C TYR A 32 -10.08 -2.07 -19.78
N LYS A 33 -9.64 -2.46 -18.58
CA LYS A 33 -10.11 -1.86 -17.32
C LYS A 33 -9.62 -0.42 -17.19
N SER A 34 -8.37 -0.15 -17.59
CA SER A 34 -7.82 1.21 -17.62
C SER A 34 -8.67 2.15 -18.47
N GLY A 35 -9.05 1.73 -19.68
CA GLY A 35 -9.90 2.53 -20.55
C GLY A 35 -11.30 2.77 -19.97
N ARG A 36 -11.89 1.78 -19.31
CA ARG A 36 -13.22 1.94 -18.68
C ARG A 36 -13.17 2.87 -17.46
N VAL A 37 -12.13 2.78 -16.64
CA VAL A 37 -11.92 3.70 -15.50
C VAL A 37 -11.68 5.11 -16.03
N ALA A 38 -10.87 5.29 -17.06
CA ALA A 38 -10.66 6.60 -17.68
C ALA A 38 -11.96 7.21 -18.22
N ALA A 39 -12.78 6.42 -18.91
CA ALA A 39 -14.08 6.87 -19.41
C ALA A 39 -15.04 7.26 -18.28
N PHE A 40 -15.01 6.55 -17.16
CA PHE A 40 -15.79 6.91 -15.97
C PHE A 40 -15.38 8.29 -15.43
N PHE A 41 -14.09 8.53 -15.22
CA PHE A 41 -13.62 9.85 -14.75
C PHE A 41 -13.93 10.97 -15.76
N ALA A 42 -13.83 10.69 -17.06
CA ALA A 42 -14.21 11.64 -18.08
C ALA A 42 -15.72 11.99 -18.03
N SER A 43 -16.58 11.02 -17.73
CA SER A 43 -18.03 11.24 -17.57
C SER A 43 -18.38 12.11 -16.36
N LEU A 44 -17.50 12.18 -15.36
CA LEU A 44 -17.62 13.10 -14.22
C LEU A 44 -17.12 14.53 -14.52
N GLY A 45 -16.72 14.80 -15.76
CA GLY A 45 -16.13 16.09 -16.16
C GLY A 45 -14.67 16.27 -15.75
N THR A 46 -14.01 15.22 -15.29
CA THR A 46 -12.60 15.23 -14.88
C THR A 46 -11.80 14.20 -15.70
N PRO A 47 -11.57 14.43 -17.00
CA PRO A 47 -10.84 13.50 -17.84
C PRO A 47 -9.41 13.32 -17.27
N PRO A 48 -8.95 12.06 -17.10
CA PRO A 48 -7.64 11.81 -16.55
C PRO A 48 -6.55 12.12 -17.57
N LEU A 49 -5.42 12.64 -17.09
CA LEU A 49 -4.18 12.80 -17.86
C LEU A 49 -3.55 11.43 -18.12
N GLU A 50 -3.65 10.56 -17.13
CA GLU A 50 -3.16 9.19 -17.18
C GLU A 50 -4.05 8.28 -16.33
N CYS A 51 -4.29 7.07 -16.80
CA CYS A 51 -5.04 6.06 -16.08
C CYS A 51 -4.44 4.67 -16.35
N ALA A 52 -4.03 3.99 -15.30
CA ALA A 52 -3.47 2.66 -15.37
C ALA A 52 -4.14 1.74 -14.33
N VAL A 53 -4.63 0.61 -14.77
CA VAL A 53 -5.04 -0.51 -13.91
C VAL A 53 -4.06 -1.65 -14.12
N THR A 54 -3.49 -2.17 -13.04
CA THR A 54 -2.49 -3.23 -13.06
C THR A 54 -2.83 -4.32 -12.06
N LEU A 55 -2.34 -5.53 -12.30
CA LEU A 55 -2.38 -6.64 -11.35
C LEU A 55 -0.95 -6.91 -10.85
N ASP A 56 -0.79 -7.00 -9.54
CA ASP A 56 0.50 -7.44 -8.97
C ASP A 56 0.71 -8.96 -9.14
N ASP A 57 1.88 -9.45 -8.72
CA ASP A 57 2.25 -10.87 -8.82
C ASP A 57 1.31 -11.81 -8.03
N LEU A 58 0.52 -11.27 -7.11
CA LEU A 58 -0.50 -11.98 -6.35
C LEU A 58 -1.90 -11.85 -6.97
N GLY A 59 -2.00 -11.23 -8.15
CA GLY A 59 -3.26 -10.99 -8.85
C GLY A 59 -4.15 -9.91 -8.22
N ARG A 60 -3.60 -9.07 -7.33
CA ARG A 60 -4.34 -7.97 -6.71
C ARG A 60 -4.33 -6.75 -7.61
N ALA A 61 -5.47 -6.11 -7.71
CA ALA A 61 -5.63 -4.95 -8.56
C ALA A 61 -5.14 -3.66 -7.88
N ARG A 62 -4.48 -2.84 -8.68
CA ARG A 62 -4.17 -1.45 -8.35
C ARG A 62 -4.66 -0.57 -9.49
N ALA A 63 -5.20 0.60 -9.16
CA ALA A 63 -5.54 1.59 -10.17
C ALA A 63 -4.90 2.93 -9.80
N ALA A 64 -4.22 3.55 -10.76
CA ALA A 64 -3.64 4.87 -10.64
C ALA A 64 -4.36 5.79 -11.64
N VAL A 65 -4.93 6.89 -11.15
CA VAL A 65 -5.63 7.88 -11.96
C VAL A 65 -5.02 9.25 -11.69
N THR A 66 -4.33 9.81 -12.67
CA THR A 66 -3.74 11.14 -12.59
C THR A 66 -4.65 12.15 -13.26
N LEU A 67 -5.06 13.17 -12.51
CA LEU A 67 -6.00 14.22 -12.88
C LEU A 67 -5.29 15.59 -12.86
N PRO A 68 -5.79 16.59 -13.58
CA PRO A 68 -5.48 17.99 -13.27
C PRO A 68 -5.79 18.26 -11.79
N ARG A 69 -5.15 19.27 -11.22
CA ARG A 69 -5.31 19.61 -9.80
C ARG A 69 -6.79 19.64 -9.39
N THR A 70 -7.21 18.66 -8.63
CA THR A 70 -8.58 18.47 -8.16
C THR A 70 -8.55 18.15 -6.68
N ARG A 71 -9.54 18.65 -5.93
CA ARG A 71 -9.72 18.32 -4.52
C ARG A 71 -10.96 17.46 -4.38
N PHE A 72 -10.85 16.43 -3.57
CA PHE A 72 -11.95 15.51 -3.25
C PHE A 72 -12.18 15.50 -1.74
N SER A 73 -13.43 15.44 -1.35
CA SER A 73 -13.84 15.15 0.03
C SER A 73 -13.76 13.64 0.31
N SER A 74 -13.71 13.26 1.59
CA SER A 74 -13.69 11.84 1.97
C SER A 74 -14.89 11.04 1.44
N PRO A 75 -16.14 11.55 1.44
CA PRO A 75 -17.27 10.84 0.84
C PRO A 75 -17.12 10.63 -0.67
N GLU A 76 -16.59 11.63 -1.39
CA GLU A 76 -16.35 11.51 -2.83
C GLU A 76 -15.29 10.43 -3.12
N LEU A 77 -14.21 10.39 -2.35
CA LEU A 77 -13.17 9.35 -2.49
C LEU A 77 -13.74 7.95 -2.26
N ALA A 78 -14.62 7.78 -1.29
CA ALA A 78 -15.29 6.51 -1.03
C ALA A 78 -16.21 6.11 -2.20
N ALA A 79 -16.97 7.04 -2.76
CA ALA A 79 -17.81 6.79 -3.92
C ALA A 79 -16.99 6.45 -5.18
N LEU A 80 -15.86 7.14 -5.40
CA LEU A 80 -14.94 6.83 -6.49
C LEU A 80 -14.34 5.43 -6.34
N ALA A 81 -13.99 5.02 -5.11
CA ALA A 81 -13.49 3.67 -4.85
C ALA A 81 -14.52 2.60 -5.18
N GLN A 82 -15.79 2.82 -4.79
CA GLN A 82 -16.88 1.90 -5.07
C GLN A 82 -17.12 1.74 -6.58
N GLU A 83 -17.20 2.83 -7.34
CA GLU A 83 -17.43 2.78 -8.77
C GLU A 83 -16.23 2.22 -9.55
N THR A 84 -15.03 2.60 -9.19
CA THR A 84 -13.81 2.01 -9.75
C THR A 84 -13.76 0.51 -9.46
N GLY A 85 -14.16 0.10 -8.26
CA GLY A 85 -14.28 -1.30 -7.85
C GLY A 85 -15.30 -2.06 -8.71
N ARG A 86 -16.48 -1.48 -8.94
CA ARG A 86 -17.51 -2.07 -9.81
C ARG A 86 -17.01 -2.27 -11.26
N ILE A 87 -16.27 -1.30 -11.80
CA ILE A 87 -15.68 -1.38 -13.14
C ILE A 87 -14.63 -2.48 -13.21
N CYS A 88 -13.76 -2.55 -12.20
CA CYS A 88 -12.68 -3.53 -12.14
C CYS A 88 -13.13 -4.91 -11.64
N ARG A 89 -14.35 -5.04 -11.12
CA ARG A 89 -14.89 -6.21 -10.41
C ARG A 89 -13.99 -6.60 -9.22
N ARG A 90 -13.64 -5.61 -8.40
CA ARG A 90 -12.74 -5.71 -7.25
C ARG A 90 -13.22 -4.75 -6.15
N ASP A 91 -12.90 -5.04 -4.91
CA ASP A 91 -13.15 -4.12 -3.81
C ASP A 91 -11.91 -3.28 -3.55
N PHE A 92 -12.05 -1.97 -3.64
CA PHE A 92 -10.98 -1.02 -3.34
C PHE A 92 -11.24 -0.29 -2.01
N ASP A 93 -10.17 0.01 -1.30
CA ASP A 93 -10.21 1.01 -0.25
C ASP A 93 -10.30 2.42 -0.86
N PRO A 94 -10.76 3.43 -0.10
CA PRO A 94 -10.67 4.82 -0.53
C PRO A 94 -9.24 5.14 -0.98
N PRO A 95 -9.06 5.83 -2.13
CA PRO A 95 -7.75 6.01 -2.71
C PRO A 95 -6.86 6.92 -1.86
N GLN A 96 -5.58 6.65 -1.88
CA GLN A 96 -4.58 7.61 -1.42
C GLN A 96 -4.49 8.75 -2.44
N VAL A 97 -4.47 9.98 -1.92
CA VAL A 97 -4.40 11.19 -2.74
C VAL A 97 -2.98 11.75 -2.70
N LEU A 98 -2.31 11.75 -3.83
CA LEU A 98 -0.99 12.34 -4.00
C LEU A 98 -1.11 13.61 -4.85
N SER A 99 -0.63 14.73 -4.34
CA SER A 99 -0.64 16.00 -5.08
C SER A 99 0.78 16.46 -5.35
N CYS A 100 1.12 16.66 -6.62
CA CYS A 100 2.43 17.13 -7.05
C CYS A 100 2.32 17.98 -8.31
N LYS A 101 3.03 19.09 -8.35
CA LYS A 101 3.19 19.97 -9.55
C LYS A 101 1.87 20.29 -10.27
N GLY A 102 0.80 20.56 -9.55
CA GLY A 102 -0.50 20.89 -10.15
C GLY A 102 -1.30 19.68 -10.67
N MET A 103 -0.90 18.48 -10.33
CA MET A 103 -1.61 17.24 -10.62
C MET A 103 -2.06 16.58 -9.32
N THR A 104 -3.12 15.79 -9.42
CA THR A 104 -3.62 14.94 -8.33
C THR A 104 -3.67 13.50 -8.82
N THR A 105 -2.95 12.60 -8.17
CA THR A 105 -3.00 11.17 -8.46
C THR A 105 -3.77 10.44 -7.37
N LEU A 106 -4.78 9.70 -7.78
CA LEU A 106 -5.56 8.81 -6.93
C LEU A 106 -5.02 7.39 -7.08
N LEU A 107 -4.53 6.81 -5.97
CA LEU A 107 -4.04 5.44 -5.94
C LEU A 107 -5.05 4.55 -5.22
N PHE A 108 -5.71 3.69 -5.98
CA PHE A 108 -6.65 2.69 -5.49
C PHE A 108 -5.90 1.37 -5.28
N CYS A 109 -6.04 0.79 -4.10
CA CYS A 109 -5.52 -0.54 -3.79
C CYS A 109 -6.68 -1.48 -3.45
N GLU A 110 -6.65 -2.69 -4.02
CA GLU A 110 -7.64 -3.72 -3.69
C GLU A 110 -7.57 -4.04 -2.20
N LYS A 111 -8.75 -4.14 -1.57
CA LYS A 111 -8.85 -4.55 -0.18
C LYS A 111 -8.26 -5.93 0.01
N PRO A 112 -7.46 -6.13 1.06
CA PRO A 112 -6.95 -7.46 1.35
C PRO A 112 -8.12 -8.40 1.71
N ALA A 113 -8.11 -9.61 1.15
CA ALA A 113 -9.10 -10.65 1.45
C ALA A 113 -9.05 -11.10 2.94
N LEU A 114 -7.90 -10.94 3.58
CA LEU A 114 -7.65 -11.29 4.97
C LEU A 114 -7.09 -10.08 5.72
N ARG A 115 -7.54 -9.89 6.95
CA ARG A 115 -6.99 -8.90 7.87
C ARG A 115 -6.19 -9.62 8.95
N ALA A 116 -4.92 -9.28 9.09
CA ALA A 116 -4.12 -9.75 10.21
C ALA A 116 -4.41 -8.89 11.45
N VAL A 117 -4.60 -9.56 12.58
CA VAL A 117 -4.69 -8.93 13.89
C VAL A 117 -3.59 -9.52 14.75
N PHE A 118 -2.75 -8.68 15.31
CA PHE A 118 -1.66 -9.09 16.18
C PHE A 118 -2.00 -8.79 17.63
N GLY A 119 -1.67 -9.73 18.51
CA GLY A 119 -1.66 -9.53 19.95
C GLY A 119 -0.22 -9.68 20.45
N THR A 120 0.22 -8.80 21.32
CA THR A 120 1.52 -8.88 21.97
C THR A 120 1.39 -8.80 23.46
N ALA A 121 2.20 -9.61 24.17
CA ALA A 121 2.34 -9.55 25.62
C ALA A 121 3.83 -9.66 25.91
N GLY A 122 4.29 -8.91 26.92
CA GLY A 122 5.68 -8.92 27.35
C GLY A 122 5.78 -8.85 28.87
N THR A 123 6.79 -9.50 29.43
CA THR A 123 7.09 -9.44 30.85
C THR A 123 8.60 -9.21 31.01
N ALA A 124 8.98 -8.22 31.82
CA ALA A 124 10.37 -8.00 32.17
C ALA A 124 10.90 -9.16 33.02
N ALA A 125 12.06 -9.70 32.69
CA ALA A 125 12.71 -10.76 33.47
C ALA A 125 13.20 -10.23 34.83
N LYS A 126 13.69 -8.99 34.85
CA LYS A 126 14.10 -8.25 36.07
C LYS A 126 13.74 -6.77 35.91
N GLY A 127 13.19 -6.18 36.96
CA GLY A 127 12.81 -4.76 36.96
C GLY A 127 11.45 -4.49 36.29
N THR A 128 11.24 -3.27 35.83
CA THR A 128 9.97 -2.78 35.26
C THR A 128 10.02 -2.59 33.75
N VAL A 129 11.17 -2.73 33.12
CA VAL A 129 11.37 -2.49 31.68
C VAL A 129 11.96 -3.73 31.03
N SER A 130 11.32 -4.24 29.99
CA SER A 130 11.88 -5.26 29.13
C SER A 130 12.76 -4.61 28.07
N GLY A 131 13.91 -5.23 27.75
CA GLY A 131 14.73 -4.85 26.60
C GLY A 131 14.13 -5.27 25.26
N ASP A 132 13.12 -6.13 25.28
CA ASP A 132 12.47 -6.63 24.09
C ASP A 132 11.57 -5.58 23.46
N ALA A 133 11.55 -5.53 22.14
CA ALA A 133 10.68 -4.65 21.39
C ALA A 133 9.87 -5.45 20.35
N VAL A 134 8.61 -5.07 20.19
CA VAL A 134 7.71 -5.63 19.17
C VAL A 134 7.20 -4.50 18.31
N GLN A 135 7.31 -4.65 17.00
CA GLN A 135 6.76 -3.71 16.06
C GLN A 135 5.87 -4.43 15.05
N GLN A 136 4.74 -3.82 14.71
CA GLN A 136 3.74 -4.38 13.80
C GLN A 136 3.48 -3.42 12.66
N PHE A 137 3.43 -3.95 11.45
CA PHE A 137 3.13 -3.21 10.25
C PHE A 137 2.04 -3.94 9.47
N CYS A 138 1.03 -3.21 9.06
CA CYS A 138 0.01 -3.71 8.14
C CYS A 138 -0.06 -2.79 6.93
N SER A 139 0.02 -3.39 5.76
CA SER A 139 -0.25 -2.73 4.49
C SER A 139 -1.28 -3.56 3.72
N PRO A 140 -1.89 -3.03 2.66
CA PRO A 140 -2.74 -3.85 1.78
C PRO A 140 -2.04 -5.08 1.20
N ALA A 141 -0.71 -5.05 1.16
CA ALA A 141 0.12 -6.08 0.55
C ALA A 141 0.65 -7.12 1.54
N ALA A 142 0.89 -6.72 2.81
CA ALA A 142 1.57 -7.57 3.78
C ALA A 142 1.21 -7.18 5.21
N ALA A 143 1.22 -8.18 6.08
CA ALA A 143 1.22 -7.99 7.51
C ALA A 143 2.56 -8.52 8.04
N GLN A 144 3.27 -7.71 8.80
CA GLN A 144 4.60 -8.04 9.32
C GLN A 144 4.64 -7.79 10.82
N MET A 145 5.28 -8.69 11.53
CA MET A 145 5.61 -8.51 12.93
C MET A 145 7.12 -8.69 13.10
N ILE A 146 7.76 -7.74 13.74
CA ILE A 146 9.17 -7.78 14.08
C ILE A 146 9.28 -7.92 15.58
N LEU A 147 9.97 -8.96 16.02
CA LEU A 147 10.35 -9.18 17.41
C LEU A 147 11.85 -8.91 17.52
N CYS A 148 12.22 -8.04 18.46
CA CYS A 148 13.61 -7.80 18.81
C CYS A 148 13.80 -8.23 20.26
N ASP A 149 14.66 -9.23 20.48
CA ASP A 149 15.11 -9.66 21.80
C ASP A 149 16.22 -8.71 22.25
N GLY A 150 15.99 -8.01 23.35
CA GLY A 150 16.97 -7.12 23.96
C GLY A 150 17.91 -7.91 24.86
N MET A 151 19.21 -7.67 24.75
CA MET A 151 20.14 -8.17 25.76
C MET A 151 19.84 -7.48 27.09
N GLY A 152 19.32 -8.26 28.05
CA GLY A 152 19.07 -7.83 29.42
C GLY A 152 20.35 -7.57 30.23
#